data_af10028aed8aecf741198836dc6e1753
#
_entry.id   af10028aed8aecf741198836dc6e1753
#
_cell.length_a   1.000
_cell.length_b   1.000
_cell.length_c   1.000
_cell.angle_alpha   90.00
_cell.angle_beta   90.00
_cell.angle_gamma   90.00
#
_symmetry.space_group_name_H-M   'P 1'
#
loop_
_entity.id
_entity.type
_entity.pdbx_description
1 polymer ?
#
loop_
_entity_poly.entity_id
_entity_poly.type
_entity_poly.pdbx_seq_one_letter_code
_entity_poly.pdbx_strand_id
1 'polypeptide(L)'
;MRFARLREEKRHNYLRKVAELTTQHFITNDKPNVQGLVLAGSANFKTELSQSDLFDQRLVPIILKIVDVSYGGENGFNQAISLAEDALSNVKFVHEKKLISKFFQEIALDTGMIVFGVEDTMKALELQALETLIIYEELPVNRYEFKNI
;
A
#
# COMPACT_ATOMS: atom_id res chain seq x y z
N MET A 1 -7.77 36.68 19.86
CA MET A 1 -9.00 35.89 19.69
C MET A 1 -9.42 35.68 18.23
N ARG A 2 -9.44 36.68 17.33
CA ARG A 2 -9.87 36.57 15.90
C ARG A 2 -9.11 35.52 15.11
N PHE A 3 -7.79 35.47 15.21
CA PHE A 3 -6.95 34.52 14.46
C PHE A 3 -7.08 33.06 14.92
N ALA A 4 -7.36 32.81 16.20
CA ALA A 4 -7.60 31.46 16.71
C ALA A 4 -8.90 30.91 16.12
N ARG A 5 -9.99 31.69 16.10
CA ARG A 5 -11.27 31.31 15.49
C ARG A 5 -11.14 31.04 14.00
N LEU A 6 -10.39 31.87 13.26
CA LEU A 6 -10.18 31.66 11.82
C LEU A 6 -9.38 30.39 11.53
N ARG A 7 -8.42 30.03 12.37
CA ARG A 7 -7.69 28.75 12.23
C ARG A 7 -8.58 27.56 12.50
N GLU A 8 -9.42 27.63 13.51
CA GLU A 8 -10.36 26.59 13.88
C GLU A 8 -11.43 26.36 12.79
N GLU A 9 -11.94 27.46 12.24
CA GLU A 9 -12.88 27.41 11.10
C GLU A 9 -12.25 26.78 9.85
N LYS A 10 -11.02 27.16 9.50
CA LYS A 10 -10.29 26.55 8.38
C LYS A 10 -10.03 25.07 8.61
N ARG A 11 -9.66 24.69 9.83
CA ARG A 11 -9.44 23.29 10.22
C ARG A 11 -10.72 22.47 10.07
N HIS A 12 -11.83 22.99 10.57
CA HIS A 12 -13.12 22.33 10.45
C HIS A 12 -13.57 22.19 8.98
N ASN A 13 -13.39 23.22 8.17
CA ASN A 13 -13.71 23.19 6.74
C ASN A 13 -12.84 22.17 5.99
N TYR A 14 -11.56 22.07 6.34
CA TYR A 14 -10.67 21.07 5.76
C TYR A 14 -11.08 19.65 6.17
N LEU A 15 -11.43 19.43 7.44
CA LEU A 15 -11.92 18.14 7.93
C LEU A 15 -13.19 17.71 7.19
N ARG A 16 -14.14 18.64 7.03
CA ARG A 16 -15.35 18.40 6.23
C ARG A 16 -15.02 18.01 4.80
N LYS A 17 -14.12 18.75 4.15
CA LYS A 17 -13.72 18.45 2.77
C LYS A 17 -13.08 17.08 2.62
N VAL A 18 -12.22 16.69 3.55
CA VAL A 18 -11.61 15.35 3.55
C VAL A 18 -12.69 14.27 3.75
N ALA A 19 -13.60 14.45 4.68
CA ALA A 19 -14.70 13.52 4.92
C ALA A 19 -15.61 13.36 3.69
N GLU A 20 -15.98 14.46 3.02
CA GLU A 20 -16.74 14.45 1.77
C GLU A 20 -16.02 13.67 0.67
N LEU A 21 -14.73 13.95 0.46
CA LEU A 21 -13.93 13.25 -0.54
C LEU A 21 -13.77 11.76 -0.22
N THR A 22 -13.60 11.43 1.06
CA THR A 22 -13.50 10.04 1.51
C THR A 22 -14.79 9.29 1.18
N THR A 23 -15.94 9.87 1.47
CA THR A 23 -17.23 9.29 1.12
C THR A 23 -17.40 9.13 -0.38
N GLN A 24 -17.04 10.16 -1.15
CA GLN A 24 -17.16 10.15 -2.62
C GLN A 24 -16.30 9.06 -3.27
N HIS A 25 -15.08 8.83 -2.77
CA HIS A 25 -14.13 7.90 -3.40
C HIS A 25 -14.25 6.47 -2.87
N PHE A 26 -14.61 6.29 -1.60
CA PHE A 26 -14.58 4.97 -0.95
C PHE A 26 -15.95 4.36 -0.70
N ILE A 27 -17.03 5.02 -1.11
CA ILE A 27 -18.38 4.46 -1.05
C ILE A 27 -19.00 4.43 -2.45
N THR A 28 -19.45 3.25 -2.85
CA THR A 28 -20.17 3.03 -4.11
C THR A 28 -21.41 2.17 -3.81
N ASN A 29 -22.58 2.56 -4.31
CA ASN A 29 -23.86 1.85 -4.06
C ASN A 29 -24.12 1.59 -2.57
N ASP A 30 -23.92 2.64 -1.74
CA ASP A 30 -24.08 2.61 -0.28
C ASP A 30 -23.20 1.61 0.48
N LYS A 31 -22.14 1.09 -0.15
CA LYS A 31 -21.19 0.17 0.47
C LYS A 31 -19.75 0.65 0.27
N PRO A 32 -18.86 0.40 1.24
CA PRO A 32 -17.44 0.59 1.02
C PRO A 32 -16.96 -0.22 -0.19
N ASN A 33 -16.21 0.43 -1.07
CA ASN A 33 -15.62 -0.20 -2.26
C ASN A 33 -14.17 -0.65 -2.03
N VAL A 34 -13.68 -0.53 -0.78
CA VAL A 34 -12.34 -0.93 -0.36
C VAL A 34 -12.41 -1.87 0.84
N GLN A 35 -11.43 -2.74 0.98
CA GLN A 35 -11.36 -3.72 2.07
C GLN A 35 -10.94 -3.12 3.41
N GLY A 36 -10.24 -1.99 3.39
CA GLY A 36 -9.78 -1.32 4.58
C GLY A 36 -9.21 0.06 4.29
N LEU A 37 -9.14 0.89 5.32
CA LEU A 37 -8.59 2.23 5.29
C LEU A 37 -7.45 2.37 6.31
N VAL A 38 -6.40 3.06 5.91
CA VAL A 38 -5.36 3.53 6.81
C VAL A 38 -5.41 5.05 6.85
N LEU A 39 -5.57 5.61 8.03
CA LEU A 39 -5.53 7.05 8.23
C LEU A 39 -4.12 7.48 8.61
N ALA A 40 -3.46 8.19 7.72
CA ALA A 40 -2.10 8.66 7.90
C ALA A 40 -2.04 10.19 7.89
N GLY A 41 -1.27 10.77 8.77
CA GLY A 41 -1.09 12.21 8.80
C GLY A 41 -0.24 12.66 9.98
N SER A 42 0.15 13.93 9.97
CA SER A 42 0.83 14.56 11.09
C SER A 42 -0.17 15.06 12.13
N ALA A 43 0.24 15.10 13.38
CA ALA A 43 -0.54 15.57 14.52
C ALA A 43 -1.92 14.88 14.66
N ASN A 44 -2.86 15.51 15.35
CA ASN A 44 -4.14 14.92 15.76
C ASN A 44 -5.24 14.94 14.68
N PHE A 45 -4.99 15.49 13.51
CA PHE A 45 -6.00 15.66 12.47
C PHE A 45 -6.68 14.34 12.06
N LYS A 46 -5.89 13.28 11.87
CA LYS A 46 -6.38 11.94 11.52
C LYS A 46 -7.28 11.32 12.59
N THR A 47 -6.95 11.57 13.86
CA THR A 47 -7.75 11.11 15.00
C THR A 47 -9.05 11.90 15.10
N GLU A 48 -8.99 13.22 14.92
CA GLU A 48 -10.19 14.05 14.87
C GLU A 48 -11.11 13.65 13.71
N LEU A 49 -10.53 13.33 12.55
CA LEU A 49 -11.30 12.85 11.40
C LEU A 49 -12.03 11.54 11.73
N SER A 50 -11.33 10.57 12.30
CA SER A 50 -11.91 9.25 12.63
C SER A 50 -13.00 9.31 13.70
N GLN A 51 -12.97 10.33 14.56
CA GLN A 51 -13.94 10.55 15.65
C GLN A 51 -15.01 11.59 15.31
N SER A 52 -14.92 12.21 14.15
CA SER A 52 -15.83 13.27 13.74
C SER A 52 -17.16 12.69 13.23
N ASP A 53 -18.27 13.32 13.61
CA ASP A 53 -19.58 13.03 13.05
C ASP A 53 -19.69 13.32 11.54
N LEU A 54 -18.71 14.04 10.98
CA LEU A 54 -18.61 14.31 9.55
C LEU A 54 -18.07 13.10 8.78
N PHE A 55 -17.33 12.20 9.44
CA PHE A 55 -16.79 11.00 8.80
C PHE A 55 -17.88 9.94 8.66
N ASP A 56 -18.00 9.36 7.47
CA ASP A 56 -19.07 8.41 7.16
C ASP A 56 -18.97 7.16 8.04
N GLN A 57 -20.05 6.86 8.74
CA GLN A 57 -20.14 5.76 9.70
C GLN A 57 -19.91 4.38 9.06
N ARG A 58 -20.12 4.26 7.76
CA ARG A 58 -19.86 3.01 7.00
C ARG A 58 -18.36 2.75 6.80
N LEU A 59 -17.53 3.80 6.88
CA LEU A 59 -16.07 3.70 6.74
C LEU A 59 -15.36 3.48 8.08
N VAL A 60 -15.97 3.85 9.20
CA VAL A 60 -15.37 3.68 10.54
C VAL A 60 -14.96 2.23 10.82
N PRO A 61 -15.82 1.20 10.60
CA PRO A 61 -15.47 -0.19 10.92
C PRO A 61 -14.38 -0.78 10.03
N ILE A 62 -14.05 -0.17 8.89
CA ILE A 62 -13.00 -0.62 8.00
C ILE A 62 -11.68 0.15 8.18
N ILE A 63 -11.56 1.03 9.19
CA ILE A 63 -10.29 1.65 9.55
C ILE A 63 -9.40 0.58 10.18
N LEU A 64 -8.35 0.18 9.45
CA LEU A 64 -7.40 -0.85 9.89
C LEU A 64 -6.38 -0.28 10.86
N LYS A 65 -5.88 0.91 10.58
CA LYS A 65 -4.84 1.55 11.40
C LYS A 65 -4.83 3.06 11.23
N ILE A 66 -4.40 3.73 12.29
CA ILE A 66 -4.14 5.18 12.29
C ILE A 66 -2.65 5.35 12.58
N VAL A 67 -1.92 6.02 11.68
CA VAL A 67 -0.46 6.15 11.77
C VAL A 67 0.00 7.60 11.67
N ASP A 68 1.04 7.92 12.43
CA ASP A 68 1.71 9.22 12.37
C ASP A 68 2.78 9.23 11.29
N VAL A 69 2.71 10.21 10.39
CA VAL A 69 3.74 10.42 9.36
C VAL A 69 4.33 11.83 9.51
N SER A 70 5.64 11.93 9.32
CA SER A 70 6.37 13.19 9.50
C SER A 70 6.43 14.02 8.22
N TYR A 71 6.18 13.41 7.07
CA TYR A 71 6.30 14.02 5.75
C TYR A 71 4.97 13.94 4.98
N GLY A 72 4.80 14.86 4.03
CA GLY A 72 3.71 14.82 3.06
C GLY A 72 4.15 14.18 1.73
N GLY A 73 3.23 14.12 0.78
CA GLY A 73 3.49 13.59 -0.56
C GLY A 73 3.87 12.11 -0.56
N GLU A 74 4.67 11.71 -1.54
CA GLU A 74 5.07 10.32 -1.77
C GLU A 74 5.87 9.73 -0.59
N ASN A 75 6.78 10.51 -0.01
CA ASN A 75 7.56 10.06 1.15
C ASN A 75 6.65 9.74 2.35
N GLY A 76 5.67 10.58 2.64
CA GLY A 76 4.68 10.33 3.70
C GLY A 76 3.80 9.13 3.40
N PHE A 77 3.43 8.94 2.15
CA PHE A 77 2.67 7.76 1.69
C PHE A 77 3.46 6.46 1.90
N ASN A 78 4.74 6.42 1.48
CA ASN A 78 5.60 5.27 1.69
C ASN A 78 5.84 4.98 3.19
N GLN A 79 6.01 6.03 4.01
CA GLN A 79 6.11 5.91 5.45
C GLN A 79 4.81 5.32 6.05
N ALA A 80 3.65 5.77 5.61
CA ALA A 80 2.36 5.25 6.06
C ALA A 80 2.20 3.76 5.76
N ILE A 81 2.58 3.31 4.56
CA ILE A 81 2.56 1.89 4.18
C ILE A 81 3.45 1.08 5.13
N SER A 82 4.67 1.54 5.37
CA SER A 82 5.62 0.85 6.25
C SER A 82 5.13 0.76 7.70
N LEU A 83 4.54 1.84 8.22
CA LEU A 83 3.98 1.86 9.57
C LEU A 83 2.68 1.06 9.74
N ALA A 84 1.97 0.84 8.64
CA ALA A 84 0.73 0.05 8.63
C ALA A 84 0.94 -1.39 8.14
N GLU A 85 2.18 -1.83 8.00
CA GLU A 85 2.56 -3.10 7.39
C GLU A 85 1.84 -4.31 8.01
N ASP A 86 1.74 -4.35 9.34
CA ASP A 86 1.05 -5.43 10.09
C ASP A 86 -0.43 -5.51 9.71
N ALA A 87 -1.09 -4.36 9.61
CA ALA A 87 -2.50 -4.26 9.22
C ALA A 87 -2.72 -4.54 7.72
N LEU A 88 -1.68 -4.34 6.91
CA LEU A 88 -1.68 -4.53 5.47
C LEU A 88 -1.02 -5.85 5.04
N SER A 89 -0.68 -6.74 5.97
CA SER A 89 0.03 -8.00 5.69
C SER A 89 -0.66 -8.88 4.66
N ASN A 90 -1.98 -8.82 4.57
CA ASN A 90 -2.78 -9.56 3.60
C ASN A 90 -2.95 -8.84 2.25
N VAL A 91 -2.41 -7.64 2.10
CA VAL A 91 -2.50 -6.87 0.85
C VAL A 91 -1.39 -7.33 -0.09
N LYS A 92 -1.78 -7.89 -1.22
CA LYS A 92 -0.87 -8.43 -2.25
C LYS A 92 0.30 -7.48 -2.56
N PHE A 93 0.01 -6.19 -2.74
CA PHE A 93 1.02 -5.16 -3.02
C PHE A 93 2.12 -5.06 -1.95
N VAL A 94 1.77 -5.15 -0.66
CA VAL A 94 2.75 -5.05 0.45
C VAL A 94 3.65 -6.27 0.46
N HIS A 95 3.07 -7.45 0.23
CA HIS A 95 3.83 -8.69 0.11
C HIS A 95 4.79 -8.67 -1.09
N GLU A 96 4.32 -8.25 -2.24
CA GLU A 96 5.13 -8.11 -3.45
C GLU A 96 6.26 -7.09 -3.27
N LYS A 97 5.99 -5.94 -2.64
CA LYS A 97 7.00 -4.93 -2.31
C LYS A 97 8.11 -5.49 -1.40
N LYS A 98 7.76 -6.33 -0.42
CA LYS A 98 8.74 -7.01 0.43
C LYS A 98 9.63 -7.97 -0.36
N LEU A 99 9.04 -8.77 -1.24
CA LEU A 99 9.79 -9.70 -2.09
C LEU A 99 10.77 -8.96 -2.99
N ILE A 100 10.32 -7.88 -3.63
CA ILE A 100 11.18 -7.02 -4.47
C ILE A 100 12.28 -6.36 -3.63
N SER A 101 11.97 -5.87 -2.44
CA SER A 101 12.96 -5.27 -1.54
C SER A 101 14.01 -6.29 -1.10
N LYS A 102 13.59 -7.51 -0.76
CA LYS A 102 14.50 -8.62 -0.44
C LYS A 102 15.40 -8.96 -1.63
N PHE A 103 14.84 -9.04 -2.83
CA PHE A 103 15.60 -9.29 -4.06
C PHE A 103 16.73 -8.27 -4.25
N PHE A 104 16.45 -6.97 -4.15
CA PHE A 104 17.47 -5.93 -4.29
C PHE A 104 18.48 -5.94 -3.14
N GLN A 105 18.07 -6.30 -1.94
CA GLN A 105 18.97 -6.45 -0.79
C GLN A 105 19.98 -7.58 -1.03
N GLU A 106 19.54 -8.73 -1.52
CA GLU A 106 20.40 -9.88 -1.83
C GLU A 106 21.40 -9.53 -2.95
N ILE A 107 21.00 -8.74 -3.96
CA ILE A 107 21.90 -8.21 -4.98
C ILE A 107 22.97 -7.31 -4.34
N ALA A 108 22.56 -6.38 -3.49
CA ALA A 108 23.47 -5.42 -2.86
C ALA A 108 24.48 -6.08 -1.93
N LEU A 109 24.14 -7.22 -1.32
CA LEU A 109 24.99 -8.01 -0.44
C LEU A 109 25.84 -9.04 -1.18
N ASP A 110 25.62 -9.22 -2.49
CA ASP A 110 26.31 -10.23 -3.34
C ASP A 110 26.31 -11.64 -2.70
N THR A 111 25.16 -12.07 -2.23
CA THR A 111 25.01 -13.34 -1.51
C THR A 111 25.11 -14.56 -2.41
N GLY A 112 25.06 -14.39 -3.73
CA GLY A 112 25.04 -15.47 -4.71
C GLY A 112 23.72 -16.28 -4.70
N MET A 113 22.70 -15.84 -3.96
CA MET A 113 21.40 -16.52 -3.85
C MET A 113 20.39 -16.07 -4.91
N ILE A 114 20.81 -15.25 -5.86
CA ILE A 114 19.94 -14.68 -6.89
C ILE A 114 20.43 -15.06 -8.26
N VAL A 115 19.49 -15.41 -9.10
CA VAL A 115 19.67 -15.54 -10.55
C VAL A 115 18.72 -14.59 -11.26
N PHE A 116 19.14 -14.02 -12.36
CA PHE A 116 18.33 -13.12 -13.18
C PHE A 116 18.56 -13.37 -14.67
N GLY A 117 17.60 -12.94 -15.47
CA GLY A 117 17.54 -13.29 -16.90
C GLY A 117 16.84 -14.63 -17.13
N VAL A 118 16.32 -14.79 -18.34
CA VAL A 118 15.47 -15.97 -18.68
C VAL A 118 16.30 -17.27 -18.63
N GLU A 119 17.50 -17.25 -19.16
CA GLU A 119 18.30 -18.46 -19.33
C GLU A 119 18.75 -19.06 -17.98
N ASP A 120 19.30 -18.25 -17.09
CA ASP A 120 19.78 -18.72 -15.79
C ASP A 120 18.62 -19.05 -14.84
N THR A 121 17.53 -18.31 -14.92
CA THR A 121 16.31 -18.63 -14.17
C THR A 121 15.72 -19.97 -14.62
N MET A 122 15.71 -20.28 -15.93
CA MET A 122 15.25 -21.57 -16.42
C MET A 122 16.13 -22.72 -15.94
N LYS A 123 17.47 -22.56 -15.95
CA LYS A 123 18.40 -23.54 -15.38
C LYS A 123 18.14 -23.80 -13.91
N ALA A 124 17.94 -22.73 -13.13
CA ALA A 124 17.66 -22.85 -11.70
C ALA A 124 16.30 -23.54 -11.43
N LEU A 125 15.28 -23.31 -12.28
CA LEU A 125 14.00 -24.02 -12.25
C LEU A 125 14.17 -25.51 -12.53
N GLU A 126 14.92 -25.89 -13.56
CA GLU A 126 15.21 -27.29 -13.92
C GLU A 126 15.93 -28.02 -12.78
N LEU A 127 16.83 -27.32 -12.07
CA LEU A 127 17.53 -27.85 -10.89
C LEU A 127 16.67 -27.86 -9.61
N GLN A 128 15.42 -27.36 -9.68
CA GLN A 128 14.53 -27.21 -8.52
C GLN A 128 15.16 -26.39 -7.38
N ALA A 129 16.03 -25.43 -7.72
CA ALA A 129 16.79 -24.64 -6.75
C ALA A 129 16.10 -23.30 -6.42
N LEU A 130 14.91 -23.02 -6.96
CA LEU A 130 14.18 -21.78 -6.72
C LEU A 130 13.14 -21.92 -5.60
N GLU A 131 13.21 -21.03 -4.61
CA GLU A 131 12.18 -20.83 -3.60
C GLU A 131 11.11 -19.83 -4.09
N THR A 132 11.55 -18.74 -4.71
CA THR A 132 10.68 -17.65 -5.15
C THR A 132 11.02 -17.26 -6.59
N LEU A 133 9.99 -17.14 -7.42
CA LEU A 133 10.12 -16.69 -8.81
C LEU A 133 9.37 -15.35 -8.98
N ILE A 134 10.08 -14.33 -9.45
CA ILE A 134 9.51 -13.02 -9.78
C ILE A 134 9.46 -12.88 -11.29
N ILE A 135 8.27 -12.67 -11.84
CA ILE A 135 8.06 -12.55 -13.29
C ILE A 135 7.34 -11.23 -13.58
N TYR A 136 7.80 -10.52 -14.58
CA TYR A 136 7.09 -9.36 -15.11
C TYR A 136 5.86 -9.83 -15.92
N GLU A 137 4.69 -9.26 -15.64
CA GLU A 137 3.41 -9.69 -16.20
C GLU A 137 3.36 -9.60 -17.75
N GLU A 138 4.01 -8.57 -18.31
CA GLU A 138 4.07 -8.34 -19.77
C GLU A 138 5.37 -8.87 -20.40
N LEU A 139 5.97 -9.92 -19.83
CA LEU A 139 7.20 -10.49 -20.38
C LEU A 139 6.93 -11.06 -21.78
N PRO A 140 7.62 -10.60 -22.85
CA PRO A 140 7.37 -11.01 -24.22
C PRO A 140 8.02 -12.37 -24.56
N VAL A 141 7.91 -13.33 -23.63
CA VAL A 141 8.49 -14.69 -23.80
C VAL A 141 7.38 -15.73 -23.66
N ASN A 142 7.24 -16.58 -24.67
CA ASN A 142 6.26 -17.65 -24.68
C ASN A 142 6.99 -19.01 -24.65
N ARG A 143 6.49 -19.93 -23.84
CA ARG A 143 6.94 -21.32 -23.83
C ARG A 143 6.03 -22.16 -24.76
N TYR A 144 6.64 -22.92 -25.66
CA TYR A 144 5.95 -23.84 -26.53
C TYR A 144 6.34 -25.27 -26.17
N GLU A 145 5.36 -26.14 -25.99
CA GLU A 145 5.57 -27.56 -25.80
C GLU A 145 5.13 -28.30 -27.08
N PHE A 146 6.06 -29.01 -27.71
CA PHE A 146 5.78 -29.84 -28.87
C PHE A 146 5.57 -31.30 -28.42
N LYS A 147 4.46 -31.91 -28.82
CA LYS A 147 4.22 -33.34 -28.63
C LYS A 147 4.50 -34.05 -29.96
N ASN A 148 5.36 -35.05 -29.92
CA ASN A 148 5.49 -35.97 -31.05
C ASN A 148 4.19 -36.77 -31.18
N ILE A 149 3.62 -36.78 -32.38
CA ILE A 149 2.41 -37.54 -32.75
C ILE A 149 2.84 -38.93 -33.17
#